data_ddb53d106e49f7b728e66300a5b343f5
#
_entry.id   ddb53d106e49f7b728e66300a5b343f5
#
_cell.length_a   1.000
_cell.length_b   1.000
_cell.length_c   1.000
_cell.angle_alpha   90.00
_cell.angle_beta   90.00
_cell.angle_gamma   90.00
#
_symmetry.space_group_name_H-M   'P 1'
#
loop_
_entity.id
_entity.type
_entity.pdbx_description
1 polymer ?
#
loop_
_entity_poly.entity_id
_entity_poly.type
_entity_poly.pdbx_seq_one_letter_code
_entity_poly.pdbx_strand_id
1 'polypeptide(L)'
;MAGYLLGLARLKAALFNVTVIAVYVAQIATISSYPMRVTSSLVTAYTGAACNVTSYFYLATRIIRIQYSRQPILKRSHMQKLVALFISCCLLFALMTAFKPRTVVVNADSTNGDTLLYPEEKHFKNIQQLTFGGDNAEAYFSYDGQWLIFQRTQPKEGILCDQMFIGKIPKPGEKFEYKMVSTGKGRTTCGFFTRDNKHVIYASTHLGGDECPPVPDRSKYGNKYIWPLYPSYDIFMADLNGKIVKQLTNSPGYDAEATLSPDGTKMIYTSVKDGDIDLYIMDLETGEEKRVTNTLGYDGGAWFSPDGKKIIWRASRPKTPEEIREYKELLAQNLVAPTNMEVFVANADGSDARQVTAFGQANWAPVFMPDSKRIIFASNHEYKRGFPFNMYIINEDGTGLQKVSRDKGFDAFPMFSPDGKKIVFCSNRNNGGTRDTNIFLADWVE
;
A
#
# COMPACT_ATOMS: atom_id res chain seq x y z
N MET A 1 -13.99 -18.57 1.65
CA MET A 1 -12.59 -18.10 1.85
C MET A 1 -11.95 -18.67 3.12
N ALA A 2 -12.65 -18.73 4.24
CA ALA A 2 -12.12 -19.36 5.46
C ALA A 2 -11.61 -20.80 5.26
N GLY A 3 -12.23 -21.58 4.39
CA GLY A 3 -11.80 -22.95 4.08
C GLY A 3 -10.47 -23.05 3.34
N TYR A 4 -10.13 -22.06 2.52
CA TYR A 4 -8.88 -22.07 1.73
C TYR A 4 -7.66 -21.70 2.58
N LEU A 5 -7.80 -20.72 3.48
CA LEU A 5 -6.74 -20.33 4.43
C LEU A 5 -6.49 -21.42 5.49
N LEU A 6 -7.55 -22.11 5.93
CA LEU A 6 -7.42 -23.28 6.80
C LEU A 6 -6.71 -24.44 6.09
N GLY A 7 -6.93 -24.60 4.78
CA GLY A 7 -6.24 -25.57 3.92
C GLY A 7 -4.75 -25.29 3.79
N LEU A 8 -4.35 -24.03 3.55
CA LEU A 8 -2.94 -23.63 3.41
C LEU A 8 -2.18 -23.71 4.74
N ALA A 9 -2.80 -23.33 5.86
CA ALA A 9 -2.20 -23.49 7.18
C ALA A 9 -2.04 -24.98 7.56
N ARG A 10 -2.99 -25.83 7.18
CA ARG A 10 -2.90 -27.30 7.35
C ARG A 10 -1.85 -27.91 6.43
N LEU A 11 -1.68 -27.38 5.21
CA LEU A 11 -0.65 -27.84 4.26
C LEU A 11 0.76 -27.45 4.74
N LYS A 12 0.96 -26.25 5.25
CA LYS A 12 2.24 -25.79 5.83
C LYS A 12 2.57 -26.58 7.10
N ALA A 13 1.61 -26.85 7.97
CA ALA A 13 1.81 -27.68 9.15
C ALA A 13 2.12 -29.15 8.78
N ALA A 14 1.47 -29.68 7.73
CA ALA A 14 1.75 -31.03 7.22
C ALA A 14 3.15 -31.13 6.60
N LEU A 15 3.58 -30.13 5.81
CA LEU A 15 4.92 -30.06 5.23
C LEU A 15 5.99 -29.92 6.31
N PHE A 16 5.78 -29.09 7.33
CA PHE A 16 6.70 -28.96 8.46
C PHE A 16 6.84 -30.29 9.22
N ASN A 17 5.74 -30.99 9.47
CA ASN A 17 5.76 -32.29 10.13
C ASN A 17 6.47 -33.37 9.29
N VAL A 18 6.30 -33.38 7.97
CA VAL A 18 7.03 -34.29 7.08
C VAL A 18 8.54 -34.01 7.08
N THR A 19 8.94 -32.74 7.11
CA THR A 19 10.36 -32.34 7.17
C THR A 19 10.99 -32.76 8.51
N VAL A 20 10.29 -32.58 9.61
CA VAL A 20 10.76 -32.99 10.96
C VAL A 20 10.90 -34.52 11.03
N ILE A 21 9.94 -35.28 10.48
CA ILE A 21 10.03 -36.75 10.44
C ILE A 21 11.18 -37.22 9.54
N ALA A 22 11.41 -36.58 8.39
CA ALA A 22 12.52 -36.89 7.49
C ALA A 22 13.89 -36.62 8.15
N VAL A 23 14.05 -35.53 8.89
CA VAL A 23 15.26 -35.21 9.66
C VAL A 23 15.48 -36.23 10.78
N TYR A 24 14.42 -36.67 11.48
CA TYR A 24 14.52 -37.66 12.52
C TYR A 24 14.87 -39.07 11.99
N VAL A 25 14.31 -39.46 10.85
CA VAL A 25 14.66 -40.72 10.20
C VAL A 25 16.13 -40.69 9.71
N ALA A 26 16.59 -39.56 9.19
CA ALA A 26 17.99 -39.36 8.79
C ALA A 26 18.95 -39.41 10.00
N GLN A 27 18.57 -38.83 11.15
CA GLN A 27 19.37 -38.90 12.38
C GLN A 27 19.41 -40.31 12.99
N ILE A 28 18.33 -41.06 12.88
CA ILE A 28 18.32 -42.48 13.31
C ILE A 28 19.20 -43.32 12.37
N ALA A 29 19.20 -43.05 11.08
CA ALA A 29 20.04 -43.72 10.11
C ALA A 29 21.55 -43.43 10.30
N THR A 30 21.91 -42.23 10.81
CA THR A 30 23.32 -41.90 11.14
C THR A 30 23.83 -42.51 12.45
N ILE A 31 22.93 -42.93 13.34
CA ILE A 31 23.31 -43.59 14.61
C ILE A 31 23.45 -45.10 14.44
N SER A 32 22.87 -45.68 13.37
CA SER A 32 23.02 -47.09 13.07
C SER A 32 24.03 -47.27 11.93
N SER A 33 25.11 -47.99 12.22
CA SER A 33 26.22 -48.30 11.28
C SER A 33 25.81 -49.24 10.11
N TYR A 34 24.53 -49.32 9.75
CA TYR A 34 24.01 -50.16 8.68
C TYR A 34 23.15 -49.39 7.68
N PRO A 35 23.32 -49.62 6.36
CA PRO A 35 22.55 -48.93 5.33
C PRO A 35 21.11 -49.41 5.31
N MET A 36 20.15 -48.52 5.65
CA MET A 36 18.72 -48.76 5.40
C MET A 36 18.32 -48.30 3.99
N ARG A 37 17.84 -49.21 3.15
CA ARG A 37 17.15 -48.85 1.90
C ARG A 37 15.70 -48.44 2.23
N VAL A 38 15.40 -47.17 2.10
CA VAL A 38 14.01 -46.65 2.14
C VAL A 38 13.48 -46.72 0.72
N THR A 39 12.49 -47.59 0.44
CA THR A 39 11.83 -47.65 -0.85
C THR A 39 10.75 -46.57 -0.94
N SER A 40 10.71 -45.85 -2.07
CA SER A 40 9.80 -44.73 -2.35
C SER A 40 8.30 -45.05 -2.30
N SER A 41 7.95 -46.31 -2.25
CA SER A 41 6.55 -46.80 -2.19
C SER A 41 5.82 -46.56 -0.86
N LEU A 42 6.53 -46.18 0.21
CA LEU A 42 5.91 -45.94 1.52
C LEU A 42 5.50 -44.44 1.73
N VAL A 43 5.98 -43.54 0.88
CA VAL A 43 5.72 -42.10 1.01
C VAL A 43 4.44 -41.69 0.26
N THR A 44 4.07 -42.42 -0.78
CA THR A 44 2.95 -42.03 -1.69
C THR A 44 1.57 -42.47 -1.21
N ALA A 45 1.47 -43.32 -0.20
CA ALA A 45 0.20 -43.92 0.21
C ALA A 45 -0.64 -43.09 1.22
N TYR A 46 -0.12 -41.96 1.74
CA TYR A 46 -0.76 -41.26 2.86
C TYR A 46 -1.00 -39.74 2.67
N THR A 47 -1.04 -39.25 1.46
CA THR A 47 -1.31 -37.81 1.19
C THR A 47 -2.82 -37.47 1.10
N GLY A 48 -3.72 -38.37 1.35
CA GLY A 48 -5.15 -38.17 1.06
C GLY A 48 -6.15 -38.26 2.23
N ALA A 49 -5.72 -38.44 3.47
CA ALA A 49 -6.67 -38.56 4.60
C ALA A 49 -6.35 -37.66 5.77
N ALA A 50 -7.37 -37.06 6.37
CA ALA A 50 -7.29 -36.28 7.61
C ALA A 50 -6.78 -37.19 8.76
N CYS A 51 -5.48 -37.18 9.02
CA CYS A 51 -4.86 -37.91 10.10
C CYS A 51 -5.12 -37.26 11.45
N ASN A 52 -5.73 -37.97 12.38
CA ASN A 52 -5.78 -37.59 13.78
C ASN A 52 -4.63 -38.28 14.58
N VAL A 53 -4.35 -37.80 15.77
CA VAL A 53 -3.24 -38.22 16.64
C VAL A 53 -3.20 -39.74 16.86
N THR A 54 -4.35 -40.43 16.84
CA THR A 54 -4.47 -41.87 17.03
C THR A 54 -3.82 -42.69 15.91
N SER A 55 -3.84 -42.19 14.68
CA SER A 55 -3.22 -42.84 13.52
C SER A 55 -1.68 -42.83 13.59
N TYR A 56 -1.09 -41.77 14.15
CA TYR A 56 0.37 -41.72 14.37
C TYR A 56 0.84 -42.65 15.48
N PHE A 57 0.04 -42.81 16.55
CA PHE A 57 0.34 -43.74 17.63
C PHE A 57 0.32 -45.19 17.14
N TYR A 58 -0.63 -45.55 16.28
CA TYR A 58 -0.73 -46.89 15.72
C TYR A 58 0.45 -47.21 14.77
N LEU A 59 0.87 -46.24 13.97
CA LEU A 59 1.99 -46.40 13.04
C LEU A 59 3.32 -46.54 13.79
N ALA A 60 3.54 -45.70 14.79
CA ALA A 60 4.76 -45.73 15.63
C ALA A 60 4.88 -47.04 16.41
N THR A 61 3.76 -47.55 16.98
CA THR A 61 3.76 -48.84 17.69
C THR A 61 3.98 -50.03 16.76
N ARG A 62 3.53 -49.95 15.52
CA ARG A 62 3.73 -51.02 14.52
C ARG A 62 5.18 -51.02 14.01
N ILE A 63 5.81 -49.88 13.79
CA ILE A 63 7.23 -49.76 13.40
C ILE A 63 8.12 -50.29 14.53
N ILE A 64 7.85 -49.93 15.77
CA ILE A 64 8.58 -50.46 16.95
C ILE A 64 8.43 -51.96 17.06
N ARG A 65 7.25 -52.50 16.79
CA ARG A 65 6.98 -53.97 16.90
C ARG A 65 7.64 -54.76 15.77
N ILE A 66 7.73 -54.22 14.56
CA ILE A 66 8.40 -54.87 13.41
C ILE A 66 9.93 -54.90 13.65
N GLN A 67 10.51 -53.87 14.26
CA GLN A 67 11.94 -53.79 14.53
C GLN A 67 12.33 -54.73 15.70
N TYR A 68 11.42 -54.94 16.66
CA TYR A 68 11.66 -55.81 17.82
C TYR A 68 11.63 -57.29 17.46
N SER A 69 10.91 -57.72 16.43
CA SER A 69 10.81 -59.11 16.01
C SER A 69 12.03 -59.61 15.20
N ARG A 70 12.92 -58.72 14.78
CA ARG A 70 14.04 -59.08 13.88
C ARG A 70 15.47 -59.03 14.48
N GLN A 71 15.67 -58.46 15.69
CA GLN A 71 17.01 -58.46 16.31
C GLN A 71 16.97 -58.29 17.84
N PRO A 72 17.64 -59.14 18.63
CA PRO A 72 17.65 -59.09 20.10
C PRO A 72 18.89 -58.44 20.72
N ILE A 73 19.42 -57.31 20.19
CA ILE A 73 20.65 -56.69 20.73
C ILE A 73 20.52 -55.18 20.85
N LEU A 74 19.54 -54.71 21.61
CA LEU A 74 19.63 -53.35 22.20
C LEU A 74 19.64 -53.43 23.70
N LYS A 75 20.75 -52.94 24.35
CA LYS A 75 20.85 -52.93 25.82
C LYS A 75 19.65 -52.20 26.42
N ARG A 76 19.03 -52.77 27.44
CA ARG A 76 17.82 -52.23 28.13
C ARG A 76 17.88 -50.74 28.46
N SER A 77 19.13 -50.21 28.71
CA SER A 77 19.37 -48.82 28.99
C SER A 77 19.17 -47.86 27.80
N HIS A 78 19.34 -48.31 26.54
CA HIS A 78 19.10 -47.49 25.35
C HIS A 78 17.60 -47.39 25.00
N MET A 79 16.89 -48.47 25.26
CA MET A 79 15.42 -48.47 25.14
C MET A 79 14.75 -47.53 26.12
N GLN A 80 15.19 -47.51 27.36
CA GLN A 80 14.68 -46.58 28.39
C GLN A 80 14.92 -45.11 28.00
N LYS A 81 16.08 -44.79 27.41
CA LYS A 81 16.40 -43.44 26.92
C LYS A 81 15.55 -43.04 25.74
N LEU A 82 15.28 -43.95 24.80
CA LEU A 82 14.41 -43.69 23.64
C LEU A 82 12.95 -43.48 24.06
N VAL A 83 12.44 -44.27 24.99
CA VAL A 83 11.09 -44.11 25.53
C VAL A 83 10.97 -42.80 26.32
N ALA A 84 11.93 -42.42 27.12
CA ALA A 84 11.95 -41.15 27.85
C ALA A 84 12.02 -39.95 26.90
N LEU A 85 12.80 -40.02 25.83
CA LEU A 85 12.90 -38.99 24.82
C LEU A 85 11.55 -38.83 24.06
N PHE A 86 10.89 -39.95 23.73
CA PHE A 86 9.60 -39.94 23.05
C PHE A 86 8.49 -39.34 23.93
N ILE A 87 8.46 -39.68 25.22
CA ILE A 87 7.53 -39.12 26.21
C ILE A 87 7.77 -37.61 26.36
N SER A 88 9.04 -37.18 26.42
CA SER A 88 9.42 -35.76 26.51
C SER A 88 8.97 -34.96 25.28
N CYS A 89 9.14 -35.50 24.07
CA CYS A 89 8.66 -34.90 22.86
C CYS A 89 7.12 -34.81 22.78
N CYS A 90 6.41 -35.84 23.24
CA CYS A 90 4.95 -35.83 23.30
C CYS A 90 4.43 -34.79 24.32
N LEU A 91 5.12 -34.63 25.46
CA LEU A 91 4.79 -33.61 26.46
C LEU A 91 5.06 -32.19 25.95
N LEU A 92 6.17 -31.96 25.24
CA LEU A 92 6.45 -30.69 24.57
C LEU A 92 5.43 -30.36 23.49
N PHE A 93 5.00 -31.35 22.71
CA PHE A 93 3.96 -31.18 21.69
C PHE A 93 2.59 -30.89 22.31
N ALA A 94 2.24 -31.55 23.39
CA ALA A 94 1.02 -31.28 24.14
C ALA A 94 1.02 -29.88 24.78
N LEU A 95 2.18 -29.41 25.28
CA LEU A 95 2.37 -28.04 25.76
C LEU A 95 2.23 -27.01 24.63
N MET A 96 2.77 -27.26 23.43
CA MET A 96 2.63 -26.35 22.28
C MET A 96 1.19 -26.30 21.74
N THR A 97 0.41 -27.39 21.83
CA THR A 97 -0.99 -27.41 21.44
C THR A 97 -1.93 -26.83 22.48
N ALA A 98 -1.52 -26.78 23.75
CA ALA A 98 -2.25 -26.12 24.84
C ALA A 98 -2.14 -24.57 24.77
N PHE A 99 -1.11 -24.02 24.11
CA PHE A 99 -1.06 -22.62 23.73
C PHE A 99 -1.95 -22.41 22.53
N LYS A 100 -3.25 -22.30 22.73
CA LYS A 100 -4.12 -21.62 21.77
C LYS A 100 -3.56 -20.21 21.64
N PRO A 101 -3.20 -19.75 20.43
CA PRO A 101 -2.92 -18.34 20.24
C PRO A 101 -4.17 -17.62 20.77
N ARG A 102 -3.98 -16.84 21.81
CA ARG A 102 -4.99 -15.92 22.30
C ARG A 102 -5.15 -14.98 21.11
N THR A 103 -6.21 -15.20 20.32
CA THR A 103 -6.70 -14.18 19.41
C THR A 103 -6.98 -13.02 20.34
N VAL A 104 -6.09 -12.05 20.33
CA VAL A 104 -6.40 -10.70 20.79
C VAL A 104 -7.44 -10.28 19.76
N VAL A 105 -8.70 -10.50 20.09
CA VAL A 105 -9.79 -9.75 19.49
C VAL A 105 -9.49 -8.35 20.01
N VAL A 106 -8.75 -7.57 19.24
CA VAL A 106 -8.87 -6.13 19.32
C VAL A 106 -10.32 -5.94 18.93
N ASN A 107 -11.17 -5.76 19.92
CA ASN A 107 -12.46 -5.15 19.71
C ASN A 107 -12.10 -3.83 19.05
N ALA A 108 -12.18 -3.76 17.73
CA ALA A 108 -12.44 -2.51 17.06
C ALA A 108 -13.83 -2.14 17.56
N ASP A 109 -13.89 -1.52 18.75
CA ASP A 109 -15.04 -0.73 19.09
C ASP A 109 -15.23 0.16 17.88
N SER A 110 -16.38 0.04 17.26
CA SER A 110 -16.88 1.04 16.33
C SER A 110 -16.90 2.33 17.14
N THR A 111 -15.77 3.06 17.10
CA THR A 111 -15.68 4.35 17.75
C THR A 111 -16.82 5.16 17.15
N ASN A 112 -17.77 5.53 17.96
CA ASN A 112 -18.85 6.43 17.57
C ASN A 112 -18.21 7.57 16.77
N GLY A 113 -18.73 7.87 15.56
CA GLY A 113 -18.14 8.85 14.66
C GLY A 113 -17.82 10.21 15.28
N ASP A 114 -18.45 10.54 16.39
CA ASP A 114 -18.21 11.75 17.18
C ASP A 114 -16.82 11.82 17.84
N THR A 115 -16.15 10.70 18.11
CA THR A 115 -14.81 10.71 18.73
C THR A 115 -13.68 11.01 17.73
N LEU A 116 -13.95 10.88 16.43
CA LEU A 116 -12.99 11.14 15.34
C LEU A 116 -13.11 12.57 14.79
N LEU A 117 -14.13 13.31 15.18
CA LEU A 117 -14.43 14.66 14.70
C LEU A 117 -13.87 15.70 15.69
N TYR A 118 -13.14 16.67 15.17
CA TYR A 118 -12.73 17.83 15.97
C TYR A 118 -13.84 18.89 15.99
N PRO A 119 -14.02 19.66 17.11
CA PRO A 119 -15.19 20.54 17.30
C PRO A 119 -15.43 21.58 16.22
N GLU A 120 -14.38 21.97 15.48
CA GLU A 120 -14.46 23.01 14.45
C GLU A 120 -14.53 22.45 13.01
N GLU A 121 -14.57 21.13 12.85
CA GLU A 121 -14.65 20.46 11.55
C GLU A 121 -16.11 20.39 11.09
N LYS A 122 -16.63 21.47 10.51
CA LYS A 122 -18.07 21.63 10.18
C LYS A 122 -18.48 20.85 8.94
N HIS A 123 -17.52 20.50 8.08
CA HIS A 123 -17.78 19.85 6.79
C HIS A 123 -17.85 18.33 6.88
N PHE A 124 -17.51 17.72 8.01
CA PHE A 124 -17.51 16.28 8.18
C PHE A 124 -18.67 15.81 9.07
N LYS A 125 -19.30 14.72 8.64
CA LYS A 125 -20.22 13.92 9.47
C LYS A 125 -19.91 12.44 9.31
N ASN A 126 -20.27 11.63 10.28
CA ASN A 126 -20.16 10.17 10.24
C ASN A 126 -18.78 9.70 9.84
N ILE A 127 -17.71 10.32 10.38
CA ILE A 127 -16.33 9.92 10.07
C ILE A 127 -16.11 8.47 10.45
N GLN A 128 -15.60 7.69 9.52
CA GLN A 128 -15.23 6.29 9.70
C GLN A 128 -13.76 6.09 9.37
N GLN A 129 -12.99 5.48 10.27
CA GLN A 129 -11.64 5.01 9.98
C GLN A 129 -11.71 3.68 9.25
N LEU A 130 -11.09 3.59 8.07
CA LEU A 130 -11.13 2.41 7.22
C LEU A 130 -9.93 1.49 7.39
N THR A 131 -8.73 2.04 7.64
CA THR A 131 -7.50 1.27 7.81
C THR A 131 -6.89 1.49 9.19
N PHE A 132 -6.09 0.52 9.65
CA PHE A 132 -5.50 0.53 10.98
C PHE A 132 -4.05 0.05 10.90
N GLY A 133 -3.11 0.94 11.22
CA GLY A 133 -1.68 0.66 11.24
C GLY A 133 -1.00 0.69 9.88
N GLY A 134 0.29 1.01 9.87
CA GLY A 134 1.10 1.24 8.67
C GLY A 134 0.87 2.61 8.05
N ASP A 135 1.44 2.81 6.87
CA ASP A 135 1.23 4.02 6.07
C ASP A 135 0.24 3.70 4.96
N ASN A 136 -0.96 4.30 5.05
CA ASN A 136 -2.02 4.17 4.06
C ASN A 136 -2.33 5.57 3.53
N ALA A 137 -2.15 5.79 2.23
CA ALA A 137 -2.25 7.11 1.65
C ALA A 137 -2.89 7.09 0.25
N GLU A 138 -3.23 8.26 -0.26
CA GLU A 138 -3.72 8.46 -1.62
C GLU A 138 -4.89 7.54 -1.96
N ALA A 139 -5.97 7.64 -1.15
CA ALA A 139 -7.18 6.86 -1.37
C ALA A 139 -8.12 7.60 -2.31
N TYR A 140 -8.53 6.93 -3.40
CA TYR A 140 -9.34 7.53 -4.44
C TYR A 140 -10.51 6.63 -4.81
N PHE A 141 -11.68 7.26 -5.09
CA PHE A 141 -12.90 6.54 -5.45
C PHE A 141 -12.82 5.96 -6.87
N SER A 142 -13.50 4.83 -7.07
CA SER A 142 -13.90 4.38 -8.39
C SER A 142 -14.96 5.31 -9.00
N TYR A 143 -15.12 5.28 -10.32
CA TYR A 143 -16.10 6.13 -11.01
C TYR A 143 -17.56 5.83 -10.63
N ASP A 144 -17.85 4.61 -10.19
CA ASP A 144 -19.18 4.25 -9.65
C ASP A 144 -19.34 4.55 -8.15
N GLY A 145 -18.28 5.08 -7.51
CA GLY A 145 -18.27 5.43 -6.09
C GLY A 145 -18.38 4.24 -5.14
N GLN A 146 -18.18 3.00 -5.62
CA GLN A 146 -18.34 1.80 -4.76
C GLN A 146 -17.04 1.28 -4.19
N TRP A 147 -15.89 1.66 -4.75
CA TRP A 147 -14.57 1.14 -4.37
C TRP A 147 -13.62 2.29 -4.05
N LEU A 148 -12.61 1.97 -3.27
CA LEU A 148 -11.41 2.80 -3.08
C LEU A 148 -10.20 2.05 -3.59
N ILE A 149 -9.27 2.78 -4.24
CA ILE A 149 -7.88 2.36 -4.47
C ILE A 149 -7.00 3.19 -3.57
N PHE A 150 -5.94 2.61 -3.01
CA PHE A 150 -5.01 3.31 -2.13
C PHE A 150 -3.66 2.63 -2.09
N GLN A 151 -2.61 3.37 -1.75
CA GLN A 151 -1.30 2.82 -1.49
C GLN A 151 -1.12 2.48 -0.01
N ARG A 152 -0.38 1.41 0.26
CA ARG A 152 -0.15 0.91 1.61
C ARG A 152 1.26 0.38 1.77
N THR A 153 1.93 0.80 2.85
CA THR A 153 3.13 0.18 3.40
C THR A 153 2.83 -0.37 4.79
N GLN A 154 3.13 -1.66 5.05
CA GLN A 154 2.96 -2.28 6.37
C GLN A 154 4.02 -3.35 6.60
N PRO A 155 5.19 -2.98 7.14
CA PRO A 155 6.30 -3.92 7.33
C PRO A 155 5.97 -5.12 8.20
N LYS A 156 5.07 -4.97 9.18
CA LYS A 156 4.61 -6.07 10.06
C LYS A 156 3.83 -7.15 9.28
N GLU A 157 3.28 -6.80 8.13
CA GLU A 157 2.57 -7.71 7.24
C GLU A 157 3.43 -8.13 6.03
N GLY A 158 4.72 -7.73 6.00
CA GLY A 158 5.65 -8.03 4.90
C GLY A 158 5.54 -7.06 3.71
N ILE A 159 4.78 -5.98 3.83
CA ILE A 159 4.66 -4.94 2.80
C ILE A 159 5.68 -3.86 3.11
N LEU A 160 6.88 -4.00 2.54
CA LEU A 160 8.06 -3.19 2.91
C LEU A 160 8.10 -1.81 2.25
N CYS A 161 7.39 -1.63 1.14
CA CYS A 161 7.19 -0.35 0.47
C CYS A 161 5.80 -0.32 -0.16
N ASP A 162 5.39 0.86 -0.64
CA ASP A 162 4.05 1.08 -1.10
C ASP A 162 3.63 0.07 -2.16
N GLN A 163 2.47 -0.54 -1.95
CA GLN A 163 1.76 -1.39 -2.88
C GLN A 163 0.33 -0.88 -3.02
N MET A 164 -0.29 -1.09 -4.19
CA MET A 164 -1.66 -0.66 -4.42
C MET A 164 -2.66 -1.70 -3.94
N PHE A 165 -3.68 -1.22 -3.25
CA PHE A 165 -4.79 -2.02 -2.72
C PHE A 165 -6.12 -1.46 -3.20
N ILE A 166 -7.11 -2.33 -3.36
CA ILE A 166 -8.49 -1.95 -3.61
C ILE A 166 -9.42 -2.59 -2.58
N GLY A 167 -10.44 -1.86 -2.17
CA GLY A 167 -11.48 -2.35 -1.27
C GLY A 167 -12.83 -1.76 -1.60
N LYS A 168 -13.88 -2.56 -1.41
CA LYS A 168 -15.26 -2.09 -1.55
C LYS A 168 -15.61 -1.25 -0.33
N ILE A 169 -16.19 -0.07 -0.54
CA ILE A 169 -16.60 0.82 0.55
C ILE A 169 -17.62 0.08 1.44
N PRO A 170 -17.32 -0.04 2.74
CA PRO A 170 -18.19 -0.78 3.65
C PRO A 170 -19.47 0.02 3.95
N LYS A 171 -20.55 -0.68 4.28
CA LYS A 171 -21.70 -0.04 4.90
C LYS A 171 -21.36 0.38 6.33
N PRO A 172 -22.12 1.30 6.92
CA PRO A 172 -21.92 1.69 8.31
C PRO A 172 -21.88 0.46 9.24
N GLY A 173 -20.82 0.36 10.05
CA GLY A 173 -20.60 -0.77 10.96
C GLY A 173 -19.97 -2.02 10.35
N GLU A 174 -19.79 -2.09 9.03
CA GLU A 174 -19.04 -3.17 8.40
C GLU A 174 -17.54 -2.88 8.37
N LYS A 175 -16.72 -3.92 8.42
CA LYS A 175 -15.26 -3.81 8.27
C LYS A 175 -14.89 -3.52 6.82
N PHE A 176 -13.96 -2.61 6.61
CA PHE A 176 -13.36 -2.41 5.29
C PHE A 176 -12.43 -3.58 4.92
N GLU A 177 -12.84 -4.36 3.93
CA GLU A 177 -12.03 -5.45 3.38
C GLU A 177 -11.36 -5.01 2.09
N TYR A 178 -10.07 -5.23 1.98
CA TYR A 178 -9.26 -4.83 0.82
C TYR A 178 -8.27 -5.92 0.41
N LYS A 179 -7.83 -5.86 -0.82
CA LYS A 179 -6.84 -6.77 -1.40
C LYS A 179 -5.81 -5.99 -2.21
N MET A 180 -4.60 -6.53 -2.30
CA MET A 180 -3.56 -6.00 -3.18
C MET A 180 -4.00 -6.15 -4.64
N VAL A 181 -3.76 -5.10 -5.45
CA VAL A 181 -4.03 -5.04 -6.89
C VAL A 181 -2.77 -4.77 -7.70
N SER A 182 -1.66 -4.44 -7.05
CA SER A 182 -0.33 -4.36 -7.67
C SER A 182 0.36 -5.72 -7.66
N THR A 183 1.51 -5.79 -8.34
CA THR A 183 2.27 -7.04 -8.50
C THR A 183 2.89 -7.59 -7.21
N GLY A 184 2.97 -6.78 -6.15
CA GLY A 184 3.72 -7.09 -4.92
C GLY A 184 5.23 -6.97 -5.09
N LYS A 185 5.72 -6.49 -6.24
CA LYS A 185 7.14 -6.32 -6.59
C LYS A 185 7.46 -4.85 -6.78
N GLY A 186 8.71 -4.46 -6.47
CA GLY A 186 9.15 -3.08 -6.52
C GLY A 186 8.33 -2.19 -5.60
N ARG A 187 8.25 -0.92 -5.91
CA ARG A 187 7.43 0.09 -5.25
C ARG A 187 6.36 0.60 -6.21
N THR A 188 5.18 0.89 -5.70
CA THR A 188 4.09 1.51 -6.48
C THR A 188 3.74 2.88 -5.92
N THR A 189 3.01 3.69 -6.68
CA THR A 189 2.43 4.97 -6.22
C THR A 189 1.26 5.39 -7.10
N CYS A 190 0.37 6.24 -6.56
CA CYS A 190 -0.65 6.99 -7.26
C CYS A 190 -1.53 6.11 -8.17
N GLY A 191 -2.37 5.28 -7.58
CA GLY A 191 -3.29 4.43 -8.34
C GLY A 191 -4.64 5.11 -8.60
N PHE A 192 -5.26 4.82 -9.73
CA PHE A 192 -6.60 5.31 -10.08
C PHE A 192 -7.40 4.26 -10.84
N PHE A 193 -8.74 4.26 -10.70
CA PHE A 193 -9.62 3.38 -11.47
C PHE A 193 -9.81 3.87 -12.90
N THR A 194 -9.94 2.95 -13.84
CA THR A 194 -10.41 3.27 -15.20
C THR A 194 -11.92 3.54 -15.21
N ARG A 195 -12.41 4.24 -16.22
CA ARG A 195 -13.81 4.66 -16.33
C ARG A 195 -14.81 3.50 -16.30
N ASP A 196 -14.40 2.33 -16.77
CA ASP A 196 -15.22 1.11 -16.78
C ASP A 196 -15.24 0.38 -15.41
N ASN A 197 -14.49 0.86 -14.42
CA ASN A 197 -14.32 0.25 -13.10
C ASN A 197 -13.82 -1.21 -13.14
N LYS A 198 -13.23 -1.66 -14.26
CA LYS A 198 -12.71 -3.03 -14.42
C LYS A 198 -11.21 -3.12 -14.34
N HIS A 199 -10.53 -1.99 -14.46
CA HIS A 199 -9.08 -1.89 -14.40
C HIS A 199 -8.68 -0.77 -13.44
N VAL A 200 -7.40 -0.77 -13.09
CA VAL A 200 -6.73 0.32 -12.38
C VAL A 200 -5.46 0.68 -13.14
N ILE A 201 -5.04 1.94 -13.02
CA ILE A 201 -3.72 2.39 -13.43
C ILE A 201 -2.91 2.72 -12.19
N TYR A 202 -1.61 2.52 -12.23
CA TYR A 202 -0.68 2.95 -11.17
C TYR A 202 0.76 2.98 -11.70
N ALA A 203 1.60 3.79 -11.07
CA ALA A 203 3.02 3.78 -11.35
C ALA A 203 3.72 2.68 -10.54
N SER A 204 4.73 2.02 -11.14
CA SER A 204 5.45 0.93 -10.50
C SER A 204 6.89 0.81 -10.99
N THR A 205 7.79 0.42 -10.08
CA THR A 205 9.20 0.16 -10.38
C THR A 205 9.49 -1.33 -10.64
N HIS A 206 8.48 -2.20 -10.75
CA HIS A 206 8.64 -3.65 -10.76
C HIS A 206 9.46 -4.18 -11.95
N LEU A 207 9.55 -3.44 -13.05
CA LEU A 207 10.44 -3.80 -14.17
C LEU A 207 11.92 -3.50 -13.87
N GLY A 208 12.21 -2.63 -12.91
CA GLY A 208 13.57 -2.35 -12.44
C GLY A 208 14.07 -3.33 -11.38
N GLY A 209 13.20 -4.18 -10.84
CA GLY A 209 13.54 -5.21 -9.85
C GLY A 209 12.37 -5.59 -8.95
N ASP A 210 12.46 -6.77 -8.33
CA ASP A 210 11.42 -7.31 -7.45
C ASP A 210 11.42 -6.64 -6.06
N GLU A 211 12.59 -6.17 -5.60
CA GLU A 211 12.78 -5.59 -4.28
C GLU A 211 12.34 -4.12 -4.22
N CYS A 212 12.06 -3.64 -3.01
CA CYS A 212 11.84 -2.21 -2.79
C CYS A 212 13.08 -1.40 -3.17
N PRO A 213 12.99 -0.38 -4.02
CA PRO A 213 14.13 0.45 -4.34
C PRO A 213 14.64 1.19 -3.09
N PRO A 214 15.96 1.44 -3.00
CA PRO A 214 16.58 2.02 -1.82
C PRO A 214 16.07 3.43 -1.54
N VAL A 215 15.76 3.72 -0.27
CA VAL A 215 15.36 5.07 0.16
C VAL A 215 16.60 5.96 0.31
N PRO A 216 16.58 7.21 -0.19
CA PRO A 216 17.69 8.14 -0.06
C PRO A 216 18.05 8.43 1.39
N ASP A 217 19.35 8.46 1.69
CA ASP A 217 19.87 8.89 2.99
C ASP A 217 19.76 10.42 3.11
N ARG A 218 18.76 10.89 3.84
CA ARG A 218 18.47 12.33 4.03
C ARG A 218 19.58 13.08 4.77
N SER A 219 20.45 12.41 5.53
CA SER A 219 21.58 13.06 6.22
C SER A 219 22.54 13.75 5.26
N LYS A 220 22.68 13.20 4.04
CA LYS A 220 23.48 13.78 2.95
C LYS A 220 22.92 15.09 2.39
N TYR A 221 21.66 15.39 2.67
CA TYR A 221 20.94 16.57 2.18
C TYR A 221 20.50 17.51 3.33
N GLY A 222 21.24 17.53 4.44
CA GLY A 222 20.92 18.35 5.60
C GLY A 222 19.58 18.00 6.26
N ASN A 223 19.18 16.73 6.21
CA ASN A 223 17.88 16.23 6.68
C ASN A 223 16.67 16.90 6.01
N LYS A 224 16.84 17.45 4.81
CA LYS A 224 15.71 17.94 4.00
C LYS A 224 14.75 16.81 3.70
N TYR A 225 13.46 17.16 3.61
CA TYR A 225 12.48 16.23 3.09
C TYR A 225 12.63 16.16 1.57
N ILE A 226 12.98 15.00 1.05
CA ILE A 226 13.20 14.73 -0.37
C ILE A 226 12.45 13.49 -0.80
N TRP A 227 11.99 13.49 -2.05
CA TRP A 227 11.40 12.35 -2.74
C TRP A 227 12.36 11.81 -3.79
N PRO A 228 12.53 10.50 -3.89
CA PRO A 228 13.23 9.87 -5.01
C PRO A 228 12.31 9.80 -6.24
N LEU A 229 12.88 10.15 -7.39
CA LEU A 229 12.28 9.98 -8.71
C LEU A 229 12.92 8.74 -9.34
N TYR A 230 12.51 7.54 -8.88
CA TYR A 230 13.14 6.31 -9.38
C TYR A 230 12.99 6.20 -10.90
N PRO A 231 14.09 6.08 -11.66
CA PRO A 231 14.03 6.03 -13.13
C PRO A 231 13.32 4.81 -13.71
N SER A 232 13.01 3.83 -12.86
CA SER A 232 12.27 2.63 -13.22
C SER A 232 10.76 2.75 -13.00
N TYR A 233 10.25 3.91 -12.60
CA TYR A 233 8.83 4.14 -12.54
C TYR A 233 8.26 4.32 -13.95
N ASP A 234 7.36 3.42 -14.30
CA ASP A 234 6.45 3.51 -15.43
C ASP A 234 5.01 3.33 -14.96
N ILE A 235 4.05 3.76 -15.79
CA ILE A 235 2.63 3.65 -15.53
C ILE A 235 2.07 2.39 -16.20
N PHE A 236 1.34 1.60 -15.43
CA PHE A 236 0.76 0.33 -15.88
C PHE A 236 -0.75 0.33 -15.67
N MET A 237 -1.45 -0.40 -16.52
CA MET A 237 -2.84 -0.78 -16.33
C MET A 237 -2.90 -2.24 -15.88
N ALA A 238 -3.68 -2.53 -14.84
CA ALA A 238 -3.92 -3.88 -14.33
C ALA A 238 -5.42 -4.16 -14.20
N ASP A 239 -5.80 -5.42 -14.29
CA ASP A 239 -7.14 -5.85 -13.91
C ASP A 239 -7.31 -5.85 -12.38
N LEU A 240 -8.54 -5.97 -11.89
CA LEU A 240 -8.81 -5.95 -10.45
C LEU A 240 -8.30 -7.18 -9.68
N ASN A 241 -7.65 -8.12 -10.38
CA ASN A 241 -6.94 -9.26 -9.76
C ASN A 241 -5.43 -9.06 -9.71
N GLY A 242 -4.94 -7.90 -10.20
CA GLY A 242 -3.53 -7.52 -10.16
C GLY A 242 -2.71 -8.00 -11.36
N LYS A 243 -3.35 -8.52 -12.41
CA LYS A 243 -2.66 -8.88 -13.65
C LYS A 243 -2.45 -7.62 -14.48
N ILE A 244 -1.19 -7.30 -14.79
CA ILE A 244 -0.85 -6.24 -15.74
C ILE A 244 -1.43 -6.59 -17.11
N VAL A 245 -2.21 -5.67 -17.70
CA VAL A 245 -2.81 -5.80 -19.02
C VAL A 245 -2.17 -4.89 -20.05
N LYS A 246 -1.57 -3.76 -19.62
CA LYS A 246 -0.88 -2.84 -20.52
C LYS A 246 0.17 -2.03 -19.75
N GLN A 247 1.33 -1.80 -20.34
CA GLN A 247 2.26 -0.74 -19.95
C GLN A 247 1.86 0.51 -20.72
N LEU A 248 1.63 1.62 -20.02
CA LEU A 248 1.16 2.88 -20.62
C LEU A 248 2.31 3.81 -20.96
N THR A 249 3.36 3.84 -20.14
CA THR A 249 4.57 4.63 -20.39
C THR A 249 5.81 3.74 -20.36
N ASN A 250 6.88 4.14 -21.08
CA ASN A 250 8.16 3.48 -21.12
C ASN A 250 9.30 4.47 -21.46
N SER A 251 9.09 5.75 -21.17
CA SER A 251 10.12 6.76 -21.42
C SER A 251 11.27 6.66 -20.41
N PRO A 252 12.51 7.05 -20.80
CA PRO A 252 13.59 7.09 -19.84
C PRO A 252 13.30 8.03 -18.68
N GLY A 253 13.42 7.53 -17.45
CA GLY A 253 13.26 8.31 -16.23
C GLY A 253 11.95 8.03 -15.50
N TYR A 254 11.53 8.98 -14.69
CA TYR A 254 10.37 8.86 -13.81
C TYR A 254 9.08 9.23 -14.56
N ASP A 255 8.15 8.26 -14.67
CA ASP A 255 6.78 8.46 -15.13
C ASP A 255 5.81 7.99 -14.04
N ALA A 256 5.05 8.91 -13.41
CA ALA A 256 4.16 8.59 -12.30
C ALA A 256 3.04 9.62 -12.09
N GLU A 257 2.34 9.53 -10.97
CA GLU A 257 1.29 10.45 -10.51
C GLU A 257 0.16 10.60 -11.53
N ALA A 258 -0.23 9.48 -12.16
CA ALA A 258 -1.22 9.47 -13.22
C ALA A 258 -2.65 9.53 -12.68
N THR A 259 -3.49 10.39 -13.30
CA THR A 259 -4.94 10.42 -13.12
C THR A 259 -5.65 10.46 -14.46
N LEU A 260 -6.93 10.14 -14.49
CA LEU A 260 -7.72 10.09 -15.72
C LEU A 260 -8.71 11.25 -15.80
N SER A 261 -9.01 11.67 -17.02
CA SER A 261 -10.11 12.60 -17.29
C SER A 261 -11.47 12.00 -16.88
N PRO A 262 -12.48 12.82 -16.58
CA PRO A 262 -13.80 12.34 -16.17
C PRO A 262 -14.47 11.39 -17.17
N ASP A 263 -14.20 11.58 -18.46
CA ASP A 263 -14.66 10.68 -19.52
C ASP A 263 -13.80 9.43 -19.70
N GLY A 264 -12.63 9.38 -19.04
CA GLY A 264 -11.69 8.25 -19.08
C GLY A 264 -10.88 8.14 -20.37
N THR A 265 -10.90 9.15 -21.25
CA THR A 265 -10.21 9.10 -22.55
C THR A 265 -8.77 9.57 -22.47
N LYS A 266 -8.44 10.39 -21.49
CA LYS A 266 -7.10 10.98 -21.32
C LYS A 266 -6.50 10.64 -19.97
N MET A 267 -5.19 10.48 -19.96
CA MET A 267 -4.36 10.36 -18.78
C MET A 267 -3.47 11.59 -18.65
N ILE A 268 -3.49 12.26 -17.48
CA ILE A 268 -2.49 13.28 -17.14
C ILE A 268 -1.50 12.66 -16.14
N TYR A 269 -0.21 12.90 -16.33
CA TYR A 269 0.83 12.32 -15.50
C TYR A 269 2.08 13.19 -15.44
N THR A 270 2.95 12.91 -14.48
CA THR A 270 4.23 13.58 -14.26
C THR A 270 5.35 12.78 -14.91
N SER A 271 6.24 13.44 -15.68
CA SER A 271 7.40 12.82 -16.33
C SER A 271 8.64 13.71 -16.29
N VAL A 272 9.81 13.07 -16.30
CA VAL A 272 11.12 13.78 -16.42
C VAL A 272 11.75 13.63 -17.79
N LYS A 273 11.04 13.07 -18.78
CA LYS A 273 11.59 12.69 -20.08
C LYS A 273 12.22 13.84 -20.89
N ASP A 274 11.81 15.08 -20.66
CA ASP A 274 12.37 16.28 -21.33
C ASP A 274 13.36 17.06 -20.45
N GLY A 275 13.85 16.44 -19.35
CA GLY A 275 14.93 16.97 -18.52
C GLY A 275 14.49 17.88 -17.37
N ASP A 276 13.18 18.09 -17.20
CA ASP A 276 12.56 18.71 -16.04
C ASP A 276 11.37 17.87 -15.57
N ILE A 277 10.77 18.21 -14.43
CA ILE A 277 9.60 17.51 -13.91
C ILE A 277 8.35 18.21 -14.41
N ASP A 278 7.72 17.67 -15.44
CA ASP A 278 6.61 18.29 -16.14
C ASP A 278 5.37 17.39 -16.24
N LEU A 279 4.24 18.02 -16.52
CA LEU A 279 2.98 17.34 -16.82
C LEU A 279 2.86 17.01 -18.30
N TYR A 280 2.34 15.82 -18.56
CA TYR A 280 1.98 15.32 -19.89
C TYR A 280 0.54 14.84 -19.90
N ILE A 281 -0.14 15.02 -21.02
CA ILE A 281 -1.44 14.42 -21.27
C ILE A 281 -1.27 13.42 -22.41
N MET A 282 -1.71 12.18 -22.18
CA MET A 282 -1.78 11.11 -23.16
C MET A 282 -3.24 10.81 -23.51
N ASP A 283 -3.55 10.72 -24.78
CA ASP A 283 -4.77 10.11 -25.26
C ASP A 283 -4.64 8.59 -25.16
N LEU A 284 -5.54 7.93 -24.43
CA LEU A 284 -5.42 6.49 -24.14
C LEU A 284 -5.79 5.59 -25.32
N GLU A 285 -6.52 6.09 -26.30
CA GLU A 285 -6.89 5.35 -27.51
C GLU A 285 -5.76 5.40 -28.54
N THR A 286 -5.25 6.61 -28.83
CA THR A 286 -4.22 6.81 -29.86
C THR A 286 -2.80 6.66 -29.35
N GLY A 287 -2.58 6.90 -28.04
CA GLY A 287 -1.25 6.98 -27.43
C GLY A 287 -0.52 8.29 -27.72
N GLU A 288 -1.18 9.28 -28.34
CA GLU A 288 -0.58 10.59 -28.56
C GLU A 288 -0.36 11.32 -27.25
N GLU A 289 0.83 11.90 -27.10
CA GLU A 289 1.23 12.64 -25.89
C GLU A 289 1.46 14.11 -26.20
N LYS A 290 1.07 14.96 -25.25
CA LYS A 290 1.35 16.39 -25.26
C LYS A 290 1.95 16.81 -23.93
N ARG A 291 3.12 17.49 -23.97
CA ARG A 291 3.66 18.19 -22.80
C ARG A 291 2.76 19.38 -22.47
N VAL A 292 2.38 19.52 -21.20
CA VAL A 292 1.43 20.54 -20.72
C VAL A 292 2.15 21.67 -20.02
N THR A 293 3.20 21.34 -19.24
CA THR A 293 4.03 22.34 -18.55
C THR A 293 5.46 22.33 -19.08
N ASN A 294 6.16 23.44 -18.96
CA ASN A 294 7.54 23.61 -19.43
C ASN A 294 8.30 24.71 -18.67
N THR A 295 7.80 25.11 -17.50
CA THR A 295 8.44 26.13 -16.67
C THR A 295 9.33 25.45 -15.65
N LEU A 296 10.60 25.88 -15.55
CA LEU A 296 11.58 25.29 -14.63
C LEU A 296 11.00 25.10 -13.21
N GLY A 297 11.06 23.88 -12.73
CA GLY A 297 10.59 23.47 -11.42
C GLY A 297 9.74 22.20 -11.49
N TYR A 298 9.29 21.73 -10.35
CA TYR A 298 8.42 20.57 -10.26
C TYR A 298 7.00 20.96 -10.66
N ASP A 299 6.39 20.18 -11.55
CA ASP A 299 4.97 20.14 -11.86
C ASP A 299 4.47 18.70 -11.71
N GLY A 300 3.55 18.43 -10.78
CA GLY A 300 3.10 17.05 -10.57
C GLY A 300 1.83 16.92 -9.73
N GLY A 301 1.34 15.67 -9.67
CA GLY A 301 0.11 15.32 -8.95
C GLY A 301 -1.11 16.02 -9.51
N ALA A 302 -1.28 15.99 -10.84
CA ALA A 302 -2.33 16.70 -11.52
C ALA A 302 -3.66 15.93 -11.56
N TRP A 303 -4.75 16.68 -11.54
CA TRP A 303 -6.12 16.20 -11.66
C TRP A 303 -6.93 17.02 -12.66
N PHE A 304 -7.84 16.38 -13.37
CA PHE A 304 -8.88 17.09 -14.12
C PHE A 304 -9.98 17.59 -13.17
N SER A 305 -10.60 18.71 -13.52
CA SER A 305 -11.85 19.13 -12.88
C SER A 305 -12.98 18.14 -13.17
N PRO A 306 -14.00 18.02 -12.31
CA PRO A 306 -15.15 17.14 -12.53
C PRO A 306 -15.87 17.36 -13.86
N ASP A 307 -15.90 18.61 -14.39
CA ASP A 307 -16.47 18.95 -15.69
C ASP A 307 -15.50 18.72 -16.87
N GLY A 308 -14.27 18.28 -16.62
CA GLY A 308 -13.24 17.97 -17.61
C GLY A 308 -12.63 19.20 -18.31
N LYS A 309 -12.96 20.42 -17.90
CA LYS A 309 -12.53 21.64 -18.61
C LYS A 309 -11.22 22.22 -18.11
N LYS A 310 -10.77 21.82 -16.92
CA LYS A 310 -9.58 22.37 -16.27
C LYS A 310 -8.72 21.25 -15.74
N ILE A 311 -7.46 21.60 -15.45
CA ILE A 311 -6.53 20.80 -14.68
C ILE A 311 -6.03 21.59 -13.48
N ILE A 312 -5.65 20.88 -12.42
CA ILE A 312 -5.09 21.41 -11.20
C ILE A 312 -3.87 20.55 -10.81
N TRP A 313 -2.82 21.19 -10.30
CA TRP A 313 -1.63 20.47 -9.86
C TRP A 313 -0.88 21.27 -8.77
N ARG A 314 0.11 20.65 -8.17
CA ARG A 314 1.09 21.33 -7.31
C ARG A 314 2.38 21.59 -8.08
N ALA A 315 2.98 22.76 -7.87
CA ALA A 315 4.21 23.10 -8.53
C ALA A 315 5.18 23.89 -7.64
N SER A 316 6.48 23.67 -7.84
CA SER A 316 7.53 24.55 -7.31
C SER A 316 8.09 25.44 -8.41
N ARG A 317 8.52 26.63 -8.02
CA ARG A 317 9.12 27.60 -8.96
C ARG A 317 10.37 28.21 -8.30
N PRO A 318 11.54 27.58 -8.46
CA PRO A 318 12.79 28.13 -7.96
C PRO A 318 13.09 29.46 -8.67
N LYS A 319 13.38 30.52 -7.90
CA LYS A 319 13.51 31.90 -8.40
C LYS A 319 14.92 32.41 -8.27
N THR A 320 15.59 32.13 -7.15
CA THR A 320 16.96 32.63 -6.94
C THR A 320 17.99 31.71 -7.61
N PRO A 321 19.18 32.19 -7.93
CA PRO A 321 20.25 31.33 -8.45
C PRO A 321 20.57 30.14 -7.55
N GLU A 322 20.45 30.29 -6.23
CA GLU A 322 20.68 29.25 -5.23
C GLU A 322 19.59 28.16 -5.32
N GLU A 323 18.32 28.59 -5.35
CA GLU A 323 17.17 27.65 -5.48
C GLU A 323 17.23 26.88 -6.80
N ILE A 324 17.56 27.58 -7.91
CA ILE A 324 17.70 26.94 -9.23
C ILE A 324 18.82 25.92 -9.23
N ARG A 325 19.97 26.26 -8.64
CA ARG A 325 21.12 25.35 -8.53
C ARG A 325 20.73 24.12 -7.70
N GLU A 326 20.17 24.32 -6.51
CA GLU A 326 19.75 23.23 -5.63
C GLU A 326 18.73 22.30 -6.32
N TYR A 327 17.72 22.88 -6.97
CA TYR A 327 16.73 22.09 -7.70
C TYR A 327 17.38 21.21 -8.78
N LYS A 328 18.27 21.79 -9.60
CA LYS A 328 18.99 21.05 -10.64
C LYS A 328 19.94 19.99 -10.09
N GLU A 329 20.62 20.27 -8.98
CA GLU A 329 21.52 19.33 -8.31
C GLU A 329 20.76 18.13 -7.72
N LEU A 330 19.57 18.34 -7.17
CA LEU A 330 18.68 17.26 -6.71
C LEU A 330 18.15 16.48 -7.90
N LEU A 331 17.65 17.15 -8.93
CA LEU A 331 17.07 16.48 -10.11
C LEU A 331 18.12 15.61 -10.84
N ALA A 332 19.36 16.09 -10.97
CA ALA A 332 20.46 15.30 -11.53
C ALA A 332 20.78 14.02 -10.74
N GLN A 333 20.32 13.92 -9.50
CA GLN A 333 20.42 12.74 -8.64
C GLN A 333 19.09 11.97 -8.57
N ASN A 334 18.13 12.26 -9.42
CA ASN A 334 16.76 11.72 -9.39
C ASN A 334 16.05 12.00 -8.06
N LEU A 335 16.18 13.20 -7.54
CA LEU A 335 15.57 13.65 -6.29
C LEU A 335 14.83 14.99 -6.49
N VAL A 336 13.83 15.22 -5.65
CA VAL A 336 13.15 16.52 -5.55
C VAL A 336 12.82 16.85 -4.10
N ALA A 337 12.85 18.14 -3.75
CA ALA A 337 12.41 18.64 -2.46
C ALA A 337 10.98 19.22 -2.58
N PRO A 338 9.95 18.53 -2.04
CA PRO A 338 8.54 18.93 -2.20
C PRO A 338 8.08 19.95 -1.13
N THR A 339 8.93 20.83 -0.70
CA THR A 339 8.71 21.66 0.49
C THR A 339 8.29 23.10 0.22
N ASN A 340 8.31 23.53 -1.01
CA ASN A 340 7.93 24.89 -1.43
C ASN A 340 7.10 24.80 -2.70
N MET A 341 5.86 24.34 -2.53
CA MET A 341 4.95 24.06 -3.62
C MET A 341 3.67 24.88 -3.47
N GLU A 342 3.19 25.38 -4.59
CA GLU A 342 1.94 26.12 -4.69
C GLU A 342 0.95 25.40 -5.61
N VAL A 343 -0.32 25.70 -5.45
CA VAL A 343 -1.41 25.17 -6.29
C VAL A 343 -1.53 26.01 -7.56
N PHE A 344 -1.61 25.32 -8.70
CA PHE A 344 -1.80 25.90 -10.03
C PHE A 344 -3.02 25.30 -10.68
N VAL A 345 -3.67 26.08 -11.57
CA VAL A 345 -4.78 25.64 -12.42
C VAL A 345 -4.55 26.13 -13.85
N ALA A 346 -5.10 25.38 -14.81
CA ALA A 346 -5.11 25.74 -16.23
C ALA A 346 -6.37 25.20 -16.90
N ASN A 347 -6.61 25.59 -18.16
CA ASN A 347 -7.53 24.86 -19.01
C ASN A 347 -7.05 23.41 -19.20
N ALA A 348 -7.94 22.49 -19.58
CA ALA A 348 -7.61 21.07 -19.72
C ALA A 348 -6.54 20.77 -20.77
N ASP A 349 -6.24 21.71 -21.68
CA ASP A 349 -5.18 21.62 -22.68
C ASP A 349 -3.85 22.24 -22.22
N GLY A 350 -3.80 22.75 -20.97
CA GLY A 350 -2.66 23.44 -20.39
C GLY A 350 -2.56 24.94 -20.67
N SER A 351 -3.46 25.52 -21.45
CA SER A 351 -3.49 26.96 -21.68
C SER A 351 -3.98 27.71 -20.43
N ASP A 352 -3.68 29.02 -20.36
CA ASP A 352 -4.07 29.91 -19.26
C ASP A 352 -3.66 29.43 -17.87
N ALA A 353 -2.46 28.83 -17.77
CA ALA A 353 -1.91 28.36 -16.51
C ALA A 353 -1.68 29.52 -15.55
N ARG A 354 -2.18 29.39 -14.30
CA ARG A 354 -2.03 30.41 -13.26
C ARG A 354 -1.86 29.80 -11.88
N GLN A 355 -1.14 30.50 -11.05
CA GLN A 355 -0.95 30.18 -9.65
C GLN A 355 -2.18 30.59 -8.84
N VAL A 356 -2.69 29.70 -7.98
CA VAL A 356 -3.85 29.95 -7.11
C VAL A 356 -3.41 30.32 -5.70
N THR A 357 -2.41 29.63 -5.15
CA THR A 357 -1.89 29.89 -3.80
C THR A 357 -0.52 30.56 -3.86
N ALA A 358 -0.23 31.39 -2.87
CA ALA A 358 1.08 32.03 -2.66
C ALA A 358 1.41 32.05 -1.17
N PHE A 359 1.21 30.91 -0.50
CA PHE A 359 1.34 30.80 0.95
C PHE A 359 2.74 30.43 1.39
N GLY A 360 3.56 29.92 0.48
CA GLY A 360 4.82 29.28 0.83
C GLY A 360 4.58 27.92 1.47
N GLN A 361 5.64 27.28 1.94
CA GLN A 361 5.62 25.96 2.51
C GLN A 361 5.12 24.90 1.51
N ALA A 362 4.44 23.84 1.99
CA ALA A 362 3.95 22.77 1.14
C ALA A 362 2.43 22.84 1.01
N ASN A 363 1.95 23.03 -0.22
CA ASN A 363 0.54 22.97 -0.58
C ASN A 363 0.36 21.76 -1.52
N TRP A 364 -0.20 20.66 -1.00
CA TRP A 364 -0.20 19.36 -1.63
C TRP A 364 -1.59 18.82 -1.95
N ALA A 365 -1.62 17.85 -2.86
CA ALA A 365 -2.80 17.07 -3.21
C ALA A 365 -4.05 17.93 -3.48
N PRO A 366 -3.94 18.96 -4.35
CA PRO A 366 -5.08 19.77 -4.70
C PRO A 366 -6.02 18.99 -5.62
N VAL A 367 -7.32 19.09 -5.37
CA VAL A 367 -8.38 18.62 -6.27
C VAL A 367 -9.48 19.65 -6.36
N PHE A 368 -10.16 19.70 -7.51
CA PHE A 368 -11.40 20.48 -7.60
C PHE A 368 -12.51 19.82 -6.77
N MET A 369 -13.31 20.64 -6.12
CA MET A 369 -14.55 20.19 -5.52
C MET A 369 -15.59 19.82 -6.60
N PRO A 370 -16.69 19.14 -6.24
CA PRO A 370 -17.69 18.70 -7.21
C PRO A 370 -18.28 19.81 -8.08
N ASP A 371 -18.22 21.07 -7.64
CA ASP A 371 -18.69 22.25 -8.38
C ASP A 371 -17.74 22.71 -9.50
N SER A 372 -16.56 22.12 -9.63
CA SER A 372 -15.50 22.50 -10.60
C SER A 372 -15.03 23.97 -10.49
N LYS A 373 -15.21 24.60 -9.32
CA LYS A 373 -14.87 26.01 -9.05
C LYS A 373 -14.03 26.18 -7.80
N ARG A 374 -14.40 25.49 -6.71
CA ARG A 374 -13.62 25.49 -5.48
C ARG A 374 -12.60 24.36 -5.51
N ILE A 375 -11.55 24.55 -4.76
CA ILE A 375 -10.41 23.63 -4.64
C ILE A 375 -10.30 23.23 -3.19
N ILE A 376 -10.08 21.93 -2.92
CA ILE A 376 -9.63 21.44 -1.63
C ILE A 376 -8.20 20.93 -1.77
N PHE A 377 -7.35 21.24 -0.80
CA PHE A 377 -5.93 20.86 -0.78
C PHE A 377 -5.41 20.70 0.64
N ALA A 378 -4.27 20.05 0.80
CA ALA A 378 -3.59 19.91 2.08
C ALA A 378 -2.43 20.91 2.18
N SER A 379 -2.27 21.56 3.33
CA SER A 379 -1.23 22.55 3.53
C SER A 379 -0.73 22.63 4.97
N ASN A 380 0.55 23.00 5.11
CA ASN A 380 1.16 23.35 6.38
C ASN A 380 1.55 24.84 6.46
N HIS A 381 0.93 25.70 5.65
CA HIS A 381 1.29 27.11 5.52
C HIS A 381 1.16 27.92 6.82
N GLU A 382 0.30 27.50 7.74
CA GLU A 382 0.18 28.15 9.08
C GLU A 382 1.40 27.88 9.99
N TYR A 383 2.31 26.98 9.58
CA TYR A 383 3.43 26.54 10.39
C TYR A 383 4.75 26.79 9.68
N LYS A 384 5.79 27.08 10.44
CA LYS A 384 7.10 27.42 9.86
C LYS A 384 7.78 26.24 9.17
N ARG A 385 7.47 25.00 9.55
CA ARG A 385 8.09 23.77 9.00
C ARG A 385 7.33 22.52 9.47
N GLY A 386 7.21 21.55 8.57
CA GLY A 386 6.73 20.21 8.91
C GLY A 386 5.24 20.16 9.23
N PHE A 387 4.90 19.50 10.30
CA PHE A 387 3.54 19.30 10.75
C PHE A 387 3.03 20.42 11.67
N PRO A 388 1.70 20.58 11.81
CA PRO A 388 0.66 19.82 11.14
C PRO A 388 0.41 20.19 9.68
N PHE A 389 -0.15 19.24 8.92
CA PHE A 389 -0.85 19.48 7.67
C PHE A 389 -2.34 19.42 7.93
N ASN A 390 -3.08 20.37 7.41
CA ASN A 390 -4.54 20.37 7.43
C ASN A 390 -5.11 20.59 6.03
N MET A 391 -6.37 20.24 5.84
CA MET A 391 -7.09 20.48 4.59
C MET A 391 -7.72 21.87 4.60
N TYR A 392 -7.71 22.51 3.44
CA TYR A 392 -8.26 23.85 3.21
C TYR A 392 -9.06 23.86 1.91
N ILE A 393 -10.08 24.73 1.88
CA ILE A 393 -10.82 25.07 0.66
C ILE A 393 -10.42 26.49 0.26
N ILE A 394 -10.35 26.72 -1.05
CA ILE A 394 -10.08 28.02 -1.66
C ILE A 394 -10.84 28.12 -2.99
N ASN A 395 -11.24 29.31 -3.37
CA ASN A 395 -11.73 29.56 -4.72
C ASN A 395 -10.58 29.49 -5.75
N GLU A 396 -10.87 29.14 -6.98
CA GLU A 396 -9.83 29.07 -8.02
C GLU A 396 -9.16 30.42 -8.33
N ASP A 397 -9.76 31.54 -7.92
CA ASP A 397 -9.18 32.88 -8.02
C ASP A 397 -8.26 33.25 -6.85
N GLY A 398 -8.05 32.33 -5.91
CA GLY A 398 -7.21 32.50 -4.72
C GLY A 398 -7.92 33.17 -3.54
N THR A 399 -9.20 33.47 -3.64
CA THR A 399 -9.99 34.07 -2.54
C THR A 399 -10.71 33.02 -1.71
N GLY A 400 -11.28 33.39 -0.57
CA GLY A 400 -12.18 32.54 0.22
C GLY A 400 -11.50 31.37 0.92
N LEU A 401 -10.22 31.50 1.31
CA LEU A 401 -9.50 30.45 2.04
C LEU A 401 -10.24 30.08 3.32
N GLN A 402 -10.52 28.79 3.50
CA GLN A 402 -11.19 28.23 4.66
C GLN A 402 -10.49 26.95 5.12
N LYS A 403 -10.19 26.85 6.42
CA LYS A 403 -9.64 25.63 7.04
C LYS A 403 -10.75 24.60 7.26
N VAL A 404 -10.54 23.38 6.81
CA VAL A 404 -11.50 22.27 6.84
C VAL A 404 -11.21 21.29 7.96
N SER A 405 -9.93 20.87 8.12
CA SER A 405 -9.56 19.87 9.11
C SER A 405 -8.64 20.43 10.20
N ARG A 406 -8.54 19.73 11.35
CA ARG A 406 -7.93 20.25 12.57
C ARG A 406 -6.99 19.29 13.29
N ASP A 407 -6.60 18.17 12.67
CA ASP A 407 -5.66 17.26 13.31
C ASP A 407 -4.31 17.94 13.56
N LYS A 408 -3.63 17.53 14.65
CA LYS A 408 -2.30 18.06 15.02
C LYS A 408 -1.16 17.36 14.28
N GLY A 409 -1.45 16.34 13.50
CA GLY A 409 -0.50 15.59 12.71
C GLY A 409 -0.65 15.87 11.22
N PHE A 410 -1.32 14.98 10.51
CA PHE A 410 -1.38 15.01 9.05
C PHE A 410 -2.79 14.66 8.57
N ASP A 411 -3.44 15.63 7.93
CA ASP A 411 -4.66 15.45 7.15
C ASP A 411 -4.37 15.83 5.70
N ALA A 412 -4.47 14.89 4.77
CA ALA A 412 -4.11 15.13 3.38
C ALA A 412 -4.84 14.18 2.41
N PHE A 413 -4.58 14.38 1.12
CA PHE A 413 -5.13 13.59 0.02
C PHE A 413 -6.66 13.51 0.02
N PRO A 414 -7.35 14.68 0.06
CA PRO A 414 -8.80 14.70 -0.01
C PRO A 414 -9.28 14.32 -1.41
N MET A 415 -10.34 13.51 -1.48
CA MET A 415 -11.05 13.26 -2.72
C MET A 415 -12.54 13.07 -2.46
N PHE A 416 -13.37 13.71 -3.28
CA PHE A 416 -14.81 13.56 -3.22
C PHE A 416 -15.28 12.29 -3.93
N SER A 417 -16.37 11.70 -3.44
CA SER A 417 -17.10 10.69 -4.19
C SER A 417 -17.70 11.31 -5.47
N PRO A 418 -17.97 10.51 -6.51
CA PRO A 418 -18.52 11.02 -7.76
C PRO A 418 -19.85 11.78 -7.62
N ASP A 419 -20.65 11.47 -6.60
CA ASP A 419 -21.89 12.18 -6.28
C ASP A 419 -21.70 13.39 -5.35
N GLY A 420 -20.46 13.68 -4.95
CA GLY A 420 -20.09 14.81 -4.08
C GLY A 420 -20.53 14.70 -2.62
N LYS A 421 -21.14 13.57 -2.21
CA LYS A 421 -21.73 13.44 -0.86
C LYS A 421 -20.75 12.92 0.18
N LYS A 422 -19.65 12.32 -0.25
CA LYS A 422 -18.63 11.78 0.65
C LYS A 422 -17.27 12.34 0.29
N ILE A 423 -16.40 12.36 1.28
CA ILE A 423 -14.98 12.65 1.13
C ILE A 423 -14.16 11.52 1.74
N VAL A 424 -13.13 11.08 1.04
CA VAL A 424 -12.07 10.24 1.58
C VAL A 424 -10.83 11.09 1.78
N PHE A 425 -10.10 10.85 2.85
CA PHE A 425 -8.83 11.53 3.15
C PHE A 425 -7.93 10.65 4.00
N CYS A 426 -6.66 11.00 4.10
CA CYS A 426 -5.68 10.31 4.93
C CYS A 426 -5.37 11.15 6.16
N SER A 427 -5.25 10.51 7.32
CA SER A 427 -5.02 11.21 8.58
C SER A 427 -4.19 10.37 9.56
N ASN A 428 -3.46 11.09 10.43
CA ASN A 428 -2.84 10.50 11.62
C ASN A 428 -3.76 10.51 12.85
N ARG A 429 -4.99 11.00 12.74
CA ARG A 429 -5.96 10.96 13.86
C ARG A 429 -6.18 9.51 14.31
N ASN A 430 -6.41 9.31 15.58
CA ASN A 430 -6.69 7.99 16.18
C ASN A 430 -5.63 6.91 15.89
N ASN A 431 -4.36 7.29 15.73
CA ASN A 431 -3.27 6.35 15.45
C ASN A 431 -2.59 5.76 16.71
N GLY A 432 -3.14 6.01 17.89
CA GLY A 432 -2.60 5.53 19.17
C GLY A 432 -1.23 6.12 19.55
N GLY A 433 -0.87 7.29 18.98
CA GLY A 433 0.41 7.97 19.23
C GLY A 433 1.58 7.41 18.38
N THR A 434 1.29 6.59 17.38
CA THR A 434 2.26 6.14 16.39
C THR A 434 2.45 7.19 15.29
N ARG A 435 3.20 6.84 14.25
CA ARG A 435 3.29 7.64 13.02
C ARG A 435 2.38 7.13 11.91
N ASP A 436 1.57 6.12 12.21
CA ASP A 436 0.71 5.48 11.24
C ASP A 436 -0.25 6.48 10.61
N THR A 437 -0.37 6.42 9.29
CA THR A 437 -1.34 7.20 8.51
C THR A 437 -2.45 6.25 8.06
N ASN A 438 -3.70 6.64 8.27
CA ASN A 438 -4.85 5.81 7.96
C ASN A 438 -5.84 6.53 7.05
N ILE A 439 -6.69 5.74 6.39
CA ILE A 439 -7.74 6.24 5.49
C ILE A 439 -9.01 6.46 6.30
N PHE A 440 -9.62 7.61 6.08
CA PHE A 440 -10.89 8.01 6.67
C PHE A 440 -11.90 8.35 5.58
N LEU A 441 -13.14 7.97 5.82
CA LEU A 441 -14.29 8.29 4.99
C LEU A 441 -15.28 9.10 5.82
N ALA A 442 -15.80 10.17 5.26
CA ALA A 442 -16.84 10.99 5.92
C ALA A 442 -17.95 11.37 4.95
N ASP A 443 -19.13 11.62 5.47
CA ASP A 443 -20.17 12.33 4.75
C ASP A 443 -19.79 13.81 4.69
N TRP A 444 -19.92 14.42 3.49
CA TRP A 444 -19.62 15.82 3.28
C TRP A 444 -20.83 16.71 3.54
N VAL A 445 -20.59 17.80 4.23
CA VAL A 445 -21.59 18.85 4.50
C VAL A 445 -21.06 20.19 4.00
N GLU A 446 -21.85 20.88 3.18
CA GLU A 446 -21.53 22.22 2.66
C GLU A 446 -21.47 23.29 3.75
#